data_c25f4fd45ac3c0db80911fab9fc3190c
#
_entry.id   c25f4fd45ac3c0db80911fab9fc3190c
#
_cell.length_a   1.000
_cell.length_b   1.000
_cell.length_c   1.000
_cell.angle_alpha   90.00
_cell.angle_beta   90.00
_cell.angle_gamma   90.00
#
_symmetry.space_group_name_H-M   'P 1'
#
loop_
_entity.id
_entity.type
_entity.pdbx_description
1 polymer ?
#
loop_
_entity_poly.entity_id
_entity_poly.type
_entity_poly.pdbx_seq_one_letter_code
_entity_poly.pdbx_strand_id
1 'polypeptide(L)'
;MAFEFGRTIYNATLGQALGKLTHMRQSTEWKNAFLIKKVSDRNAELKRIQKKYGLNEFGLGDMAANHRKASGKTNLIGFTEAKFIGFTVWRALERYIYAKGGRPRFKTKRRGLHSMYCCGNRGIIWKPQLQSVVWRGYRFPALVKHTAYFQEALGSEDSPRQVKICRIVRRILNCRERWFVQLVMVGLPPVRHVYAPKSETIGLDIGPSKVAMVSPNFAGFTFLSPYGEIPWAKIRNLRRKMARSLRAMNPDNYEPSGATKKGAREWKRSNHYEKLLRELADLYRRAAETRKRDHGALINSIFEQAGTVNLETISYRSYQRNFGRSAQRQASKLFVQRLKRKAESAALTVNELDTRKLRMSQYDHKTQTYTRKPLQQRWHSLGGSDTLVSRDIYSALLACCVKNGEHDPVSIERCWQAVEHQLKSAGFVRDIKLPKGPDRERFLSRLVRDPSPGFTSEAVQTKIFRVRSDVRPSRSFQTCFVGKAADISESPE
;
A
#
# COMPACT_ATOMS: atom_id res chain seq x y z
N MET A 1 -3.63 11.90 -28.28
CA MET A 1 -2.69 13.04 -28.55
C MET A 1 -2.29 13.79 -27.28
N ALA A 2 -3.21 14.40 -26.50
CA ALA A 2 -2.88 15.23 -25.33
C ALA A 2 -2.03 14.53 -24.24
N PHE A 3 -2.31 13.28 -23.90
CA PHE A 3 -1.50 12.50 -22.92
C PHE A 3 -0.09 12.18 -23.45
N GLU A 4 0.08 12.00 -24.74
CA GLU A 4 1.39 11.79 -25.36
C GLU A 4 2.20 13.08 -25.35
N PHE A 5 1.58 14.19 -25.69
CA PHE A 5 2.21 15.50 -25.58
C PHE A 5 2.56 15.85 -24.13
N GLY A 6 1.67 15.55 -23.17
CA GLY A 6 1.97 15.68 -21.74
C GLY A 6 3.17 14.85 -21.29
N ARG A 7 3.37 13.65 -21.86
CA ARG A 7 4.58 12.84 -21.65
C ARG A 7 5.83 13.56 -22.13
N THR A 8 5.77 14.20 -23.30
CA THR A 8 6.90 14.96 -23.85
C THR A 8 7.26 16.13 -22.94
N ILE A 9 6.26 16.92 -22.48
CA ILE A 9 6.46 18.01 -21.52
C ILE A 9 7.08 17.47 -20.22
N TYR A 10 6.54 16.37 -19.67
CA TYR A 10 7.10 15.74 -18.47
C TYR A 10 8.58 15.40 -18.63
N ASN A 11 8.96 14.79 -19.74
CA ASN A 11 10.33 14.37 -20.00
C ASN A 11 11.28 15.56 -20.21
N ALA A 12 10.87 16.57 -20.96
CA ALA A 12 11.64 17.79 -21.16
C ALA A 12 11.89 18.50 -19.82
N THR A 13 10.84 18.69 -19.02
CA THR A 13 10.94 19.29 -17.68
C THR A 13 11.85 18.48 -16.76
N LEU A 14 11.72 17.15 -16.76
CA LEU A 14 12.57 16.28 -15.94
C LEU A 14 14.04 16.34 -16.38
N GLY A 15 14.31 16.34 -17.68
CA GLY A 15 15.67 16.46 -18.21
C GLY A 15 16.33 17.76 -17.75
N GLN A 16 15.67 18.89 -17.95
CA GLN A 16 16.15 20.19 -17.53
C GLN A 16 16.34 20.28 -16.01
N ALA A 17 15.39 19.75 -15.22
CA ALA A 17 15.48 19.73 -13.77
C ALA A 17 16.65 18.87 -13.25
N LEU A 18 16.91 17.71 -13.86
CA LEU A 18 18.06 16.87 -13.50
C LEU A 18 19.39 17.55 -13.84
N GLY A 19 19.49 18.26 -14.97
CA GLY A 19 20.65 19.09 -15.29
C GLY A 19 20.89 20.16 -14.24
N LYS A 20 19.86 20.97 -13.91
CA LYS A 20 19.93 21.99 -12.85
C LYS A 20 20.30 21.41 -11.49
N LEU A 21 19.79 20.21 -11.15
CA LEU A 21 20.15 19.52 -9.90
C LEU A 21 21.64 19.15 -9.87
N THR A 22 22.18 18.70 -10.99
CA THR A 22 23.62 18.39 -11.11
C THR A 22 24.46 19.64 -10.91
N HIS A 23 24.14 20.74 -11.61
CA HIS A 23 24.83 22.03 -11.45
C HIS A 23 24.74 22.56 -10.00
N MET A 24 23.56 22.52 -9.40
CA MET A 24 23.37 22.93 -8.03
C MET A 24 24.27 22.13 -7.06
N ARG A 25 24.32 20.81 -7.21
CA ARG A 25 25.15 19.94 -6.34
C ARG A 25 26.65 20.15 -6.52
N GLN A 26 27.08 20.63 -7.68
CA GLN A 26 28.49 20.97 -7.97
C GLN A 26 28.86 22.36 -7.43
N SER A 27 27.89 23.25 -7.20
CA SER A 27 28.15 24.61 -6.74
C SER A 27 28.80 24.64 -5.37
N THR A 28 29.67 25.65 -5.16
CA THR A 28 30.33 25.93 -3.87
C THR A 28 29.30 26.25 -2.77
N GLU A 29 28.25 27.01 -3.10
CA GLU A 29 27.16 27.33 -2.18
C GLU A 29 26.52 26.07 -1.60
N TRP A 30 26.21 25.08 -2.46
CA TRP A 30 25.62 23.83 -2.04
C TRP A 30 26.54 23.03 -1.13
N LYS A 31 27.83 22.96 -1.46
CA LYS A 31 28.82 22.24 -0.65
C LYS A 31 29.02 22.91 0.71
N ASN A 32 29.11 24.25 0.74
CA ASN A 32 29.26 25.01 1.96
C ASN A 32 28.04 24.91 2.89
N ALA A 33 26.83 24.78 2.33
CA ALA A 33 25.63 24.58 3.13
C ALA A 33 25.70 23.30 4.01
N PHE A 34 26.44 22.27 3.61
CA PHE A 34 26.66 21.08 4.45
C PHE A 34 27.60 21.29 5.62
N LEU A 35 28.42 22.35 5.61
CA LEU A 35 29.32 22.71 6.70
C LEU A 35 28.59 23.37 7.87
N ILE A 36 27.34 23.82 7.66
CA ILE A 36 26.51 24.42 8.70
C ILE A 36 26.14 23.36 9.74
N LYS A 37 26.64 23.54 10.98
CA LYS A 37 26.45 22.57 12.07
C LYS A 37 24.99 22.46 12.50
N LYS A 38 24.28 23.57 12.65
CA LYS A 38 22.88 23.59 13.09
C LYS A 38 21.95 23.08 11.98
N VAL A 39 21.24 22.01 12.25
CA VAL A 39 20.42 21.29 11.25
C VAL A 39 19.30 22.17 10.67
N SER A 40 18.65 23.02 11.50
CA SER A 40 17.61 23.95 11.04
C SER A 40 18.13 24.91 9.99
N ASP A 41 19.27 25.53 10.27
CA ASP A 41 19.87 26.59 9.45
C ASP A 41 20.43 26.00 8.15
N ARG A 42 21.06 24.82 8.24
CA ARG A 42 21.46 24.04 7.06
C ARG A 42 20.28 23.72 6.16
N ASN A 43 19.17 23.24 6.71
CA ASN A 43 17.98 22.93 5.93
C ASN A 43 17.35 24.17 5.28
N ALA A 44 17.36 25.32 5.98
CA ALA A 44 16.88 26.58 5.44
C ALA A 44 17.75 27.04 4.25
N GLU A 45 19.07 26.96 4.39
CA GLU A 45 20.01 27.34 3.34
C GLU A 45 19.92 26.40 2.12
N LEU A 46 19.84 25.09 2.32
CA LEU A 46 19.62 24.15 1.23
C LEU A 46 18.32 24.43 0.45
N LYS A 47 17.25 24.80 1.15
CA LYS A 47 15.99 25.21 0.51
C LYS A 47 16.12 26.52 -0.26
N ARG A 48 16.87 27.51 0.28
CA ARG A 48 17.16 28.79 -0.38
C ARG A 48 17.89 28.54 -1.72
N ILE A 49 18.93 27.71 -1.68
CA ILE A 49 19.71 27.35 -2.87
C ILE A 49 18.82 26.62 -3.89
N GLN A 50 18.02 25.64 -3.47
CA GLN A 50 17.06 24.96 -4.34
C GLN A 50 16.11 25.93 -5.05
N LYS A 51 15.59 26.94 -4.31
CA LYS A 51 14.72 27.97 -4.86
C LYS A 51 15.45 28.83 -5.90
N LYS A 52 16.73 29.22 -5.64
CA LYS A 52 17.60 29.96 -6.58
C LYS A 52 17.73 29.21 -7.92
N TYR A 53 17.89 27.89 -7.90
CA TYR A 53 17.96 27.06 -9.10
C TYR A 53 16.60 26.76 -9.74
N GLY A 54 15.49 27.26 -9.17
CA GLY A 54 14.12 26.97 -9.61
C GLY A 54 13.71 25.51 -9.37
N LEU A 55 14.41 24.79 -8.47
CA LEU A 55 14.11 23.42 -8.10
C LEU A 55 13.08 23.37 -6.96
N ASN A 56 11.89 23.82 -7.26
CA ASN A 56 10.71 23.79 -6.39
C ASN A 56 9.45 23.54 -7.23
N GLU A 57 8.30 23.40 -6.58
CA GLU A 57 7.05 23.06 -7.25
C GLU A 57 6.67 24.09 -8.33
N PHE A 58 6.72 25.38 -7.99
CA PHE A 58 6.37 26.46 -8.92
C PHE A 58 7.39 26.58 -10.07
N GLY A 59 8.70 26.56 -9.77
CA GLY A 59 9.74 26.65 -10.78
C GLY A 59 9.66 25.54 -11.81
N LEU A 60 9.36 24.29 -11.38
CA LEU A 60 9.14 23.19 -12.32
C LEU A 60 7.81 23.31 -13.05
N GLY A 61 6.81 23.92 -12.44
CA GLY A 61 5.56 24.29 -13.10
C GLY A 61 5.78 25.25 -14.26
N ASP A 62 6.58 26.30 -14.01
CA ASP A 62 6.90 27.31 -15.03
C ASP A 62 7.79 26.74 -16.14
N MET A 63 8.78 25.89 -15.80
CA MET A 63 9.53 25.15 -16.81
C MET A 63 8.63 24.33 -17.75
N ALA A 64 7.66 23.61 -17.18
CA ALA A 64 6.72 22.80 -17.97
C ALA A 64 5.82 23.69 -18.87
N ALA A 65 5.38 24.83 -18.37
CA ALA A 65 4.60 25.81 -19.15
C ALA A 65 5.45 26.40 -20.28
N ASN A 66 6.73 26.68 -20.05
CA ASN A 66 7.66 27.16 -21.08
C ASN A 66 7.92 26.11 -22.15
N HIS A 67 8.12 24.84 -21.79
CA HIS A 67 8.24 23.74 -22.76
C HIS A 67 6.96 23.59 -23.60
N ARG A 68 5.79 23.77 -22.99
CA ARG A 68 4.51 23.79 -23.74
C ARG A 68 4.51 24.92 -24.76
N LYS A 69 4.87 26.15 -24.36
CA LYS A 69 4.89 27.32 -25.25
C LYS A 69 5.87 27.11 -26.41
N ALA A 70 7.09 26.69 -26.09
CA ALA A 70 8.16 26.47 -27.08
C ALA A 70 7.82 25.37 -28.10
N SER A 71 6.97 24.41 -27.76
CA SER A 71 6.57 23.33 -28.67
C SER A 71 5.61 23.73 -29.79
N GLY A 72 4.97 24.90 -29.72
CA GLY A 72 3.91 25.35 -30.64
C GLY A 72 2.58 24.59 -30.51
N LYS A 73 2.53 23.47 -29.78
CA LYS A 73 1.35 22.59 -29.64
C LYS A 73 0.44 22.99 -28.49
N THR A 74 0.16 24.29 -28.36
CA THR A 74 -0.62 24.84 -27.24
C THR A 74 -2.09 24.48 -27.27
N ASN A 75 -2.58 24.01 -28.41
CA ASN A 75 -3.94 23.50 -28.59
C ASN A 75 -4.18 22.14 -27.93
N LEU A 76 -3.15 21.31 -27.67
CA LEU A 76 -3.30 19.97 -27.09
C LEU A 76 -3.44 19.98 -25.57
N ILE A 77 -2.73 20.87 -24.88
CA ILE A 77 -2.71 20.99 -23.41
C ILE A 77 -2.71 22.47 -23.05
N GLY A 78 -3.50 22.85 -22.06
CA GLY A 78 -3.55 24.22 -21.53
C GLY A 78 -2.34 24.55 -20.65
N PHE A 79 -2.24 25.85 -20.30
CA PHE A 79 -1.18 26.35 -19.41
C PHE A 79 -1.26 25.71 -18.02
N THR A 80 -2.47 25.60 -17.48
CA THR A 80 -2.71 25.03 -16.15
C THR A 80 -2.30 23.57 -16.10
N GLU A 81 -2.69 22.75 -17.07
CA GLU A 81 -2.33 21.34 -17.13
C GLU A 81 -0.81 21.15 -17.25
N ALA A 82 -0.14 22.01 -18.03
CA ALA A 82 1.33 21.98 -18.14
C ALA A 82 2.00 22.26 -16.79
N LYS A 83 1.54 23.28 -16.06
CA LYS A 83 2.03 23.54 -14.70
C LYS A 83 1.88 22.34 -13.78
N PHE A 84 0.73 21.67 -13.78
CA PHE A 84 0.50 20.48 -12.96
C PHE A 84 1.32 19.26 -13.39
N ILE A 85 1.70 19.18 -14.68
CA ILE A 85 2.71 18.21 -15.13
C ILE A 85 4.06 18.52 -14.45
N GLY A 86 4.49 19.80 -14.42
CA GLY A 86 5.69 20.24 -13.71
C GLY A 86 5.66 19.91 -12.21
N PHE A 87 4.52 20.13 -11.53
CA PHE A 87 4.32 19.72 -10.13
C PHE A 87 4.46 18.21 -9.93
N THR A 88 4.04 17.42 -10.92
CA THR A 88 4.24 15.97 -10.89
C THR A 88 5.72 15.60 -11.04
N VAL A 89 6.48 16.33 -11.85
CA VAL A 89 7.94 16.18 -11.95
C VAL A 89 8.60 16.54 -10.61
N TRP A 90 8.18 17.67 -10.00
CA TRP A 90 8.71 18.09 -8.71
C TRP A 90 8.54 17.02 -7.64
N ARG A 91 7.35 16.47 -7.45
CA ARG A 91 7.09 15.39 -6.46
C ARG A 91 8.01 14.19 -6.64
N ALA A 92 8.35 13.84 -7.87
CA ALA A 92 9.30 12.76 -8.15
C ALA A 92 10.74 13.16 -7.83
N LEU A 93 11.14 14.39 -8.18
CA LEU A 93 12.46 14.93 -7.96
C LEU A 93 12.73 15.20 -6.48
N GLU A 94 11.76 15.79 -5.77
CA GLU A 94 11.81 16.06 -4.34
C GLU A 94 12.11 14.77 -3.53
N ARG A 95 11.42 13.69 -3.85
CA ARG A 95 11.67 12.38 -3.22
C ARG A 95 13.10 11.88 -3.46
N TYR A 96 13.68 12.21 -4.60
CA TYR A 96 15.06 11.87 -4.93
C TYR A 96 16.05 12.78 -4.20
N ILE A 97 15.80 14.07 -4.13
CA ILE A 97 16.65 15.06 -3.43
C ILE A 97 16.76 14.67 -1.95
N TYR A 98 15.64 14.35 -1.31
CA TYR A 98 15.58 14.01 0.12
C TYR A 98 15.76 12.51 0.42
N ALA A 99 16.36 11.74 -0.47
CA ALA A 99 16.64 10.31 -0.32
C ALA A 99 15.40 9.43 0.05
N LYS A 100 14.17 9.94 -0.21
CA LYS A 100 12.91 9.21 0.00
C LYS A 100 12.52 8.33 -1.21
N GLY A 101 13.33 8.34 -2.26
CA GLY A 101 13.09 7.59 -3.49
C GLY A 101 14.30 7.55 -4.41
N GLY A 102 14.29 6.64 -5.39
CA GLY A 102 15.33 6.56 -6.41
C GLY A 102 15.23 7.69 -7.44
N ARG A 103 16.28 7.81 -8.30
CA ARG A 103 16.33 8.79 -9.39
C ARG A 103 15.08 8.69 -10.27
N PRO A 104 14.36 9.81 -10.52
CA PRO A 104 13.21 9.81 -11.40
C PRO A 104 13.54 9.31 -12.81
N ARG A 105 12.63 8.54 -13.40
CA ARG A 105 12.79 7.96 -14.73
C ARG A 105 11.97 8.70 -15.76
N PHE A 106 12.50 8.86 -16.95
CA PHE A 106 11.75 9.35 -18.10
C PHE A 106 10.56 8.42 -18.42
N LYS A 107 9.48 9.02 -18.85
CA LYS A 107 8.28 8.30 -19.29
C LYS A 107 8.50 7.77 -20.70
N THR A 108 8.51 6.46 -20.86
CA THR A 108 8.59 5.84 -22.18
C THR A 108 7.28 6.02 -22.96
N LYS A 109 7.32 5.99 -24.28
CA LYS A 109 6.13 6.05 -25.16
C LYS A 109 5.11 4.99 -24.76
N ARG A 110 5.54 3.77 -24.49
CA ARG A 110 4.70 2.65 -24.05
C ARG A 110 3.97 2.89 -22.71
N ARG A 111 4.64 3.45 -21.72
CA ARG A 111 4.04 3.73 -20.41
C ARG A 111 3.22 5.01 -20.41
N GLY A 112 3.66 6.02 -21.13
CA GLY A 112 3.01 7.31 -21.25
C GLY A 112 2.78 8.02 -19.91
N LEU A 113 1.94 9.03 -19.93
CA LEU A 113 1.32 9.55 -18.72
C LEU A 113 0.11 8.69 -18.37
N HIS A 114 -0.05 8.41 -17.07
CA HIS A 114 -1.21 7.67 -16.58
C HIS A 114 -2.31 8.59 -16.06
N SER A 115 -2.02 9.84 -15.78
CA SER A 115 -3.00 10.80 -15.32
C SER A 115 -2.58 12.24 -15.59
N MET A 116 -3.56 13.09 -15.83
CA MET A 116 -3.44 14.55 -15.77
C MET A 116 -4.49 15.09 -14.82
N TYR A 117 -4.19 16.20 -14.13
CA TYR A 117 -5.09 16.79 -13.16
C TYR A 117 -4.94 18.30 -13.11
N CYS A 118 -6.00 18.96 -12.67
CA CYS A 118 -6.00 20.37 -12.33
C CYS A 118 -6.66 20.60 -10.97
N CYS A 119 -6.38 21.75 -10.37
CA CYS A 119 -7.00 22.20 -9.14
C CYS A 119 -7.95 23.37 -9.41
N GLY A 120 -9.05 23.42 -8.66
CA GLY A 120 -10.07 24.46 -8.81
C GLY A 120 -10.83 24.39 -10.14
N ASN A 121 -11.34 25.53 -10.57
CA ASN A 121 -12.21 25.65 -11.76
C ASN A 121 -11.45 25.99 -13.04
N ARG A 122 -10.21 25.49 -13.21
CA ARG A 122 -9.39 25.76 -14.41
C ARG A 122 -8.86 24.46 -15.01
N GLY A 123 -8.86 24.39 -16.34
CA GLY A 123 -8.32 23.25 -17.10
C GLY A 123 -9.27 22.06 -17.10
N ILE A 124 -8.98 21.02 -16.32
CA ILE A 124 -9.81 19.82 -16.19
C ILE A 124 -10.81 20.06 -15.04
N ILE A 125 -12.11 20.23 -15.39
CA ILE A 125 -13.14 20.68 -14.46
C ILE A 125 -14.24 19.62 -14.35
N TRP A 126 -14.67 19.32 -13.12
CA TRP A 126 -15.88 18.54 -12.88
C TRP A 126 -17.11 19.44 -12.88
N LYS A 127 -18.14 19.07 -13.62
CA LYS A 127 -19.45 19.73 -13.65
C LYS A 127 -20.48 18.79 -13.02
N PRO A 128 -20.92 19.05 -11.76
CA PRO A 128 -21.82 18.16 -11.02
C PRO A 128 -23.16 17.95 -11.75
N GLN A 129 -23.82 19.04 -12.21
CA GLN A 129 -25.12 19.02 -12.87
C GLN A 129 -25.10 18.17 -14.15
N LEU A 130 -23.95 18.10 -14.82
CA LEU A 130 -23.77 17.33 -16.05
C LEU A 130 -23.20 15.96 -15.83
N GLN A 131 -22.85 15.62 -14.56
CA GLN A 131 -22.07 14.42 -14.20
C GLN A 131 -20.91 14.15 -15.16
N SER A 132 -20.19 15.20 -15.54
CA SER A 132 -19.21 15.16 -16.62
C SER A 132 -17.94 15.91 -16.26
N VAL A 133 -16.83 15.48 -16.85
CA VAL A 133 -15.61 16.29 -16.89
C VAL A 133 -15.61 17.13 -18.15
N VAL A 134 -15.38 18.43 -17.99
CA VAL A 134 -15.16 19.34 -19.10
C VAL A 134 -13.67 19.64 -19.21
N TRP A 135 -13.09 19.45 -20.36
CA TRP A 135 -11.70 19.71 -20.64
C TRP A 135 -11.49 20.19 -22.07
N ARG A 136 -10.98 21.41 -22.20
CA ARG A 136 -10.72 22.07 -23.51
C ARG A 136 -11.93 22.09 -24.45
N GLY A 137 -13.09 22.41 -23.91
CA GLY A 137 -14.36 22.44 -24.68
C GLY A 137 -15.01 21.07 -24.85
N TYR A 138 -14.27 19.98 -24.68
CA TYR A 138 -14.85 18.63 -24.76
C TYR A 138 -15.52 18.24 -23.46
N ARG A 139 -16.68 17.60 -23.57
CA ARG A 139 -17.44 17.03 -22.45
C ARG A 139 -17.22 15.50 -22.40
N PHE A 140 -16.78 14.98 -21.26
CA PHE A 140 -16.59 13.55 -21.00
C PHE A 140 -17.59 13.10 -19.96
N PRO A 141 -18.68 12.42 -20.32
CA PRO A 141 -19.65 11.89 -19.38
C PRO A 141 -18.98 10.87 -18.43
N ALA A 142 -19.33 10.90 -17.16
CA ALA A 142 -18.84 9.97 -16.16
C ALA A 142 -19.98 9.11 -15.63
N LEU A 143 -19.73 7.79 -15.51
CA LEU A 143 -20.65 6.89 -14.85
C LEU A 143 -20.50 7.06 -13.34
N VAL A 144 -21.44 7.76 -12.73
CA VAL A 144 -21.54 7.94 -11.28
C VAL A 144 -22.47 6.87 -10.72
N LYS A 145 -22.05 6.20 -9.64
CA LYS A 145 -22.91 5.25 -8.95
C LYS A 145 -23.89 6.00 -8.05
N HIS A 146 -25.17 5.74 -8.21
CA HIS A 146 -26.21 6.30 -7.35
C HIS A 146 -26.32 5.50 -6.05
N THR A 147 -25.41 5.76 -5.12
CA THR A 147 -25.43 5.22 -3.76
C THR A 147 -25.38 6.36 -2.75
N ALA A 148 -25.98 6.18 -1.58
CA ALA A 148 -25.96 7.19 -0.52
C ALA A 148 -24.57 7.76 -0.24
N TYR A 149 -23.55 6.89 -0.23
CA TYR A 149 -22.16 7.31 -0.09
C TYR A 149 -21.68 8.27 -1.18
N PHE A 150 -22.03 8.02 -2.45
CA PHE A 150 -21.62 8.90 -3.55
C PHE A 150 -22.43 10.21 -3.54
N GLN A 151 -23.71 10.16 -3.21
CA GLN A 151 -24.54 11.34 -3.03
C GLN A 151 -23.98 12.23 -1.93
N GLU A 152 -23.72 11.68 -0.76
CA GLU A 152 -23.10 12.42 0.35
C GLU A 152 -21.69 12.94 -0.02
N ALA A 153 -20.90 12.15 -0.75
CA ALA A 153 -19.54 12.53 -1.14
C ALA A 153 -19.52 13.68 -2.16
N LEU A 154 -20.47 13.74 -3.08
CA LEU A 154 -20.56 14.77 -4.11
C LEU A 154 -21.35 16.00 -3.65
N GLY A 155 -22.17 15.86 -2.60
CA GLY A 155 -23.17 16.84 -2.19
C GLY A 155 -24.48 16.71 -2.99
N SER A 156 -25.50 17.47 -2.59
CA SER A 156 -26.75 17.58 -3.36
C SER A 156 -26.57 18.35 -4.67
N GLU A 157 -27.54 18.30 -5.55
CA GLU A 157 -27.53 19.08 -6.78
C GLU A 157 -27.56 20.59 -6.49
N ASP A 158 -28.28 21.00 -5.45
CA ASP A 158 -28.40 22.39 -5.01
C ASP A 158 -27.19 22.89 -4.24
N SER A 159 -26.47 21.96 -3.55
CA SER A 159 -25.29 22.26 -2.76
C SER A 159 -24.17 21.25 -3.03
N PRO A 160 -23.54 21.30 -4.21
CA PRO A 160 -22.48 20.38 -4.56
C PRO A 160 -21.22 20.64 -3.74
N ARG A 161 -20.59 19.59 -3.24
CA ARG A 161 -19.31 19.74 -2.54
C ARG A 161 -18.23 20.25 -3.48
N GLN A 162 -17.39 21.15 -2.96
CA GLN A 162 -16.30 21.74 -3.73
C GLN A 162 -15.25 20.67 -4.11
N VAL A 163 -14.91 20.61 -5.40
CA VAL A 163 -13.84 19.76 -5.92
C VAL A 163 -12.51 20.50 -5.84
N LYS A 164 -11.60 20.02 -5.02
CA LYS A 164 -10.23 20.54 -4.91
C LYS A 164 -9.36 20.14 -6.11
N ILE A 165 -9.46 18.87 -6.54
CA ILE A 165 -8.68 18.34 -7.66
C ILE A 165 -9.62 17.49 -8.53
N CYS A 166 -9.63 17.77 -9.83
CA CYS A 166 -10.20 16.90 -10.85
C CYS A 166 -9.06 16.26 -11.65
N ARG A 167 -9.07 14.94 -11.76
CA ARG A 167 -8.03 14.17 -12.43
C ARG A 167 -8.62 13.17 -13.40
N ILE A 168 -8.12 13.15 -14.62
CA ILE A 168 -8.38 12.09 -15.60
C ILE A 168 -7.28 11.04 -15.46
N VAL A 169 -7.67 9.77 -15.30
CA VAL A 169 -6.76 8.65 -15.07
C VAL A 169 -6.95 7.59 -16.13
N ARG A 170 -5.89 7.25 -16.84
CA ARG A 170 -5.81 6.16 -17.79
C ARG A 170 -5.29 4.89 -17.10
N ARG A 171 -6.00 3.79 -17.26
CA ARG A 171 -5.58 2.47 -16.75
C ARG A 171 -5.81 1.38 -17.79
N ILE A 172 -4.97 0.36 -17.73
CA ILE A 172 -5.17 -0.86 -18.49
C ILE A 172 -5.83 -1.88 -17.55
N LEU A 173 -7.07 -2.26 -17.87
CA LEU A 173 -7.82 -3.27 -17.14
C LEU A 173 -8.26 -4.36 -18.10
N ASN A 174 -8.01 -5.63 -17.76
CA ASN A 174 -8.28 -6.76 -18.64
C ASN A 174 -7.69 -6.58 -20.05
N CYS A 175 -6.45 -6.10 -20.11
CA CYS A 175 -5.71 -5.77 -21.35
C CYS A 175 -6.34 -4.67 -22.23
N ARG A 176 -7.39 -4.00 -21.79
CA ARG A 176 -8.04 -2.87 -22.47
C ARG A 176 -7.76 -1.55 -21.76
N GLU A 177 -7.63 -0.49 -22.52
CA GLU A 177 -7.50 0.85 -21.98
C GLU A 177 -8.87 1.32 -21.44
N ARG A 178 -8.85 1.89 -20.23
CA ARG A 178 -10.02 2.43 -19.56
C ARG A 178 -9.69 3.77 -18.93
N TRP A 179 -10.63 4.69 -19.01
CA TRP A 179 -10.52 6.04 -18.49
C TRP A 179 -11.37 6.21 -17.24
N PHE A 180 -10.87 6.98 -16.31
CA PHE A 180 -11.52 7.21 -15.02
C PHE A 180 -11.37 8.66 -14.61
N VAL A 181 -12.39 9.17 -13.94
CA VAL A 181 -12.34 10.44 -13.23
C VAL A 181 -12.06 10.18 -11.76
N GLN A 182 -11.12 10.92 -11.21
CA GLN A 182 -10.84 10.93 -9.77
C GLN A 182 -11.04 12.35 -9.26
N LEU A 183 -11.95 12.52 -8.33
CA LEU A 183 -12.23 13.77 -7.65
C LEU A 183 -11.63 13.74 -6.26
N VAL A 184 -10.99 14.84 -5.85
CA VAL A 184 -10.59 15.10 -4.47
C VAL A 184 -11.49 16.22 -3.98
N MET A 185 -12.34 15.91 -3.01
CA MET A 185 -13.31 16.84 -2.45
C MET A 185 -12.71 17.60 -1.27
N VAL A 186 -13.27 18.78 -0.99
CA VAL A 186 -13.00 19.55 0.23
C VAL A 186 -13.90 19.02 1.36
N GLY A 187 -13.39 19.03 2.58
CA GLY A 187 -14.13 18.63 3.79
C GLY A 187 -13.86 17.19 4.23
N LEU A 188 -14.61 16.75 5.22
CA LEU A 188 -14.51 15.40 5.76
C LEU A 188 -15.10 14.37 4.79
N PRO A 189 -14.46 13.21 4.63
CA PRO A 189 -15.01 12.14 3.82
C PRO A 189 -16.29 11.59 4.47
N PRO A 190 -17.28 11.19 3.67
CA PRO A 190 -18.45 10.51 4.22
C PRO A 190 -18.05 9.19 4.86
N VAL A 191 -18.74 8.85 5.95
CA VAL A 191 -18.53 7.57 6.63
C VAL A 191 -19.23 6.46 5.85
N ARG A 192 -18.45 5.52 5.36
CA ARG A 192 -18.94 4.45 4.48
C ARG A 192 -19.67 3.35 5.22
N HIS A 193 -19.28 3.12 6.45
CA HIS A 193 -19.80 2.09 7.32
C HIS A 193 -19.72 2.59 8.75
N VAL A 194 -20.84 2.64 9.42
CA VAL A 194 -20.91 2.99 10.84
C VAL A 194 -20.76 1.70 11.62
N TYR A 195 -19.73 1.63 12.45
CA TYR A 195 -19.57 0.53 13.40
C TYR A 195 -20.30 0.90 14.69
N ALA A 196 -20.95 -0.07 15.32
CA ALA A 196 -21.51 0.13 16.65
C ALA A 196 -20.39 0.51 17.62
N PRO A 197 -20.60 1.48 18.51
CA PRO A 197 -19.62 1.84 19.54
C PRO A 197 -19.25 0.62 20.37
N LYS A 198 -17.95 0.38 20.57
CA LYS A 198 -17.42 -0.72 21.35
C LYS A 198 -16.29 -0.24 22.23
N SER A 199 -16.30 -0.67 23.48
CA SER A 199 -15.25 -0.40 24.44
C SER A 199 -14.07 -1.37 24.34
N GLU A 200 -14.28 -2.52 23.67
CA GLU A 200 -13.28 -3.57 23.59
C GLU A 200 -12.04 -3.13 22.82
N THR A 201 -10.92 -3.60 23.32
CA THR A 201 -9.63 -3.51 22.64
C THR A 201 -9.28 -4.85 22.04
N ILE A 202 -8.74 -4.84 20.81
CA ILE A 202 -8.14 -6.01 20.17
C ILE A 202 -6.63 -5.80 19.99
N GLY A 203 -5.85 -6.78 20.40
CA GLY A 203 -4.42 -6.83 20.15
C GLY A 203 -4.10 -7.57 18.86
N LEU A 204 -3.19 -7.03 18.07
CA LEU A 204 -2.74 -7.62 16.81
C LEU A 204 -1.23 -7.85 16.82
N ASP A 205 -0.81 -9.10 16.59
CA ASP A 205 0.56 -9.40 16.17
C ASP A 205 0.57 -9.69 14.67
N ILE A 206 1.22 -8.80 13.91
CA ILE A 206 1.22 -8.82 12.44
C ILE A 206 2.52 -9.44 11.93
N GLY A 207 2.46 -10.71 11.58
CA GLY A 207 3.55 -11.41 10.92
C GLY A 207 3.68 -11.07 9.42
N PRO A 208 4.67 -11.66 8.74
CA PRO A 208 4.86 -11.48 7.29
C PRO A 208 3.73 -12.08 6.44
N SER A 209 2.97 -13.04 6.96
CA SER A 209 1.88 -13.71 6.24
C SER A 209 0.57 -13.77 7.00
N LYS A 210 0.62 -13.97 8.30
CA LYS A 210 -0.54 -14.14 9.18
C LYS A 210 -0.61 -12.97 10.16
N VAL A 211 -1.78 -12.77 10.72
CA VAL A 211 -2.01 -11.91 11.87
C VAL A 211 -2.64 -12.74 12.98
N ALA A 212 -2.08 -12.67 14.17
CA ALA A 212 -2.72 -13.13 15.39
C ALA A 212 -3.57 -12.00 15.95
N MET A 213 -4.74 -12.33 16.45
CA MET A 213 -5.72 -11.38 16.98
C MET A 213 -6.27 -11.92 18.28
N VAL A 214 -6.29 -11.10 19.33
CA VAL A 214 -6.84 -11.46 20.62
C VAL A 214 -7.63 -10.28 21.19
N SER A 215 -8.83 -10.58 21.68
CA SER A 215 -9.64 -9.72 22.53
C SER A 215 -10.24 -10.58 23.66
N PRO A 216 -10.86 -10.04 24.69
CA PRO A 216 -11.49 -10.86 25.75
C PRO A 216 -12.52 -11.87 25.24
N ASN A 217 -13.13 -11.61 24.06
CA ASN A 217 -14.20 -12.43 23.49
C ASN A 217 -13.77 -13.23 22.26
N PHE A 218 -12.54 -13.06 21.81
CA PHE A 218 -12.07 -13.67 20.56
C PHE A 218 -10.55 -13.85 20.57
N ALA A 219 -10.10 -15.00 20.08
CA ALA A 219 -8.69 -15.24 19.81
C ALA A 219 -8.50 -16.12 18.56
N GLY A 220 -7.54 -15.78 17.71
CA GLY A 220 -7.27 -16.57 16.52
C GLY A 220 -6.21 -16.03 15.60
N PHE A 221 -5.94 -16.81 14.55
CA PHE A 221 -5.06 -16.46 13.44
C PHE A 221 -5.82 -16.32 12.13
N THR A 222 -5.37 -15.42 11.28
CA THR A 222 -5.81 -15.41 9.87
C THR A 222 -4.67 -14.99 8.95
N PHE A 223 -4.80 -15.32 7.66
CA PHE A 223 -3.97 -14.71 6.63
C PHE A 223 -4.45 -13.29 6.34
N LEU A 224 -3.51 -12.36 6.12
CA LEU A 224 -3.84 -10.98 5.73
C LEU A 224 -4.57 -10.94 4.37
N SER A 225 -4.26 -11.87 3.48
CA SER A 225 -4.92 -12.03 2.18
C SER A 225 -4.98 -13.52 1.81
N PRO A 226 -6.01 -14.24 2.24
CA PRO A 226 -6.15 -15.67 1.95
C PRO A 226 -6.33 -15.94 0.46
N TYR A 227 -7.05 -15.09 -0.25
CA TYR A 227 -7.35 -15.22 -1.68
C TYR A 227 -6.38 -14.46 -2.60
N GLY A 228 -5.44 -13.70 -2.05
CA GLY A 228 -4.46 -12.89 -2.80
C GLY A 228 -3.34 -13.72 -3.41
N GLU A 229 -3.62 -14.95 -3.86
CA GLU A 229 -2.62 -15.82 -4.44
C GLU A 229 -2.06 -15.26 -5.75
N ILE A 230 -0.73 -15.30 -5.86
CA ILE A 230 -0.03 -14.92 -7.07
C ILE A 230 0.21 -16.17 -7.91
N PRO A 231 -0.33 -16.27 -9.14
CA PRO A 231 -0.21 -17.46 -9.97
C PRO A 231 1.22 -17.62 -10.53
N TRP A 232 2.15 -18.00 -9.68
CA TRP A 232 3.59 -18.07 -10.00
C TRP A 232 3.92 -18.98 -11.18
N ALA A 233 3.22 -20.09 -11.33
CA ALA A 233 3.43 -20.99 -12.45
C ALA A 233 3.10 -20.30 -13.79
N LYS A 234 1.95 -19.63 -13.86
CA LYS A 234 1.55 -18.85 -15.03
C LYS A 234 2.51 -17.69 -15.30
N ILE A 235 2.96 -16.99 -14.26
CA ILE A 235 3.94 -15.90 -14.37
C ILE A 235 5.28 -16.41 -14.90
N ARG A 236 5.79 -17.54 -14.40
CA ARG A 236 7.03 -18.15 -14.92
C ARG A 236 6.91 -18.51 -16.38
N ASN A 237 5.78 -19.11 -16.80
CA ASN A 237 5.54 -19.47 -18.18
C ASN A 237 5.50 -18.24 -19.10
N LEU A 238 4.76 -17.18 -18.71
CA LEU A 238 4.74 -15.92 -19.44
C LEU A 238 6.14 -15.31 -19.58
N ARG A 239 6.91 -15.29 -18.50
CA ARG A 239 8.30 -14.77 -18.53
C ARG A 239 9.21 -15.56 -19.46
N ARG A 240 9.08 -16.92 -19.50
CA ARG A 240 9.82 -17.75 -20.45
C ARG A 240 9.43 -17.44 -21.91
N LYS A 241 8.11 -17.31 -22.20
CA LYS A 241 7.64 -16.91 -23.53
C LYS A 241 8.15 -15.53 -23.92
N MET A 242 8.13 -14.57 -23.01
CA MET A 242 8.66 -13.23 -23.22
C MET A 242 10.16 -13.24 -23.49
N ALA A 243 10.95 -14.01 -22.72
CA ALA A 243 12.38 -14.15 -22.93
C ALA A 243 12.72 -14.74 -24.29
N ARG A 244 12.00 -15.79 -24.73
CA ARG A 244 12.15 -16.38 -26.06
C ARG A 244 11.84 -15.38 -27.18
N SER A 245 10.71 -14.67 -27.07
CA SER A 245 10.32 -13.65 -28.05
C SER A 245 11.31 -12.48 -28.10
N LEU A 246 11.87 -12.08 -26.96
CA LEU A 246 12.87 -11.01 -26.91
C LEU A 246 14.19 -11.43 -27.54
N ARG A 247 14.62 -12.69 -27.33
CA ARG A 247 15.83 -13.25 -27.93
C ARG A 247 15.71 -13.37 -29.46
N ALA A 248 14.60 -13.88 -29.94
CA ALA A 248 14.34 -14.00 -31.37
C ALA A 248 14.37 -12.66 -32.12
N MET A 249 13.93 -11.59 -31.47
CA MET A 249 13.94 -10.24 -32.05
C MET A 249 15.28 -9.51 -31.92
N ASN A 250 16.23 -10.02 -31.13
CA ASN A 250 17.48 -9.34 -30.81
C ASN A 250 18.64 -10.36 -30.66
N PRO A 251 18.94 -11.19 -31.65
CA PRO A 251 19.99 -12.22 -31.56
C PRO A 251 21.37 -11.62 -31.25
N ASP A 252 21.69 -10.46 -31.82
CA ASP A 252 22.98 -9.77 -31.67
C ASP A 252 23.24 -9.29 -30.22
N ASN A 253 22.22 -9.19 -29.41
CA ASN A 253 22.33 -8.74 -28.02
C ASN A 253 22.72 -9.86 -27.04
N TYR A 254 22.90 -11.09 -27.54
CA TYR A 254 23.23 -12.27 -26.73
C TYR A 254 24.58 -12.86 -27.07
N GLU A 255 25.25 -13.40 -26.06
CA GLU A 255 26.45 -14.22 -26.22
C GLU A 255 26.08 -15.63 -26.72
N PRO A 256 27.00 -16.42 -27.25
CA PRO A 256 26.77 -17.82 -27.61
C PRO A 256 26.26 -18.66 -26.42
N SER A 257 26.69 -18.33 -25.21
CA SER A 257 26.20 -18.91 -23.93
C SER A 257 24.74 -18.59 -23.63
N GLY A 258 24.11 -17.69 -24.38
CA GLY A 258 22.75 -17.21 -24.14
C GLY A 258 22.66 -16.09 -23.10
N ALA A 259 23.77 -15.66 -22.51
CA ALA A 259 23.81 -14.50 -21.63
C ALA A 259 23.66 -13.18 -22.44
N THR A 260 23.15 -12.14 -21.80
CA THR A 260 23.05 -10.83 -22.43
C THR A 260 24.42 -10.16 -22.45
N LYS A 261 24.92 -9.76 -23.63
CA LYS A 261 26.21 -9.03 -23.82
C LYS A 261 26.20 -7.78 -22.91
N LYS A 262 27.35 -7.34 -22.40
CA LYS A 262 27.48 -6.12 -21.56
C LYS A 262 27.42 -4.84 -22.41
N GLY A 263 27.02 -3.71 -21.85
CA GLY A 263 26.96 -2.37 -22.47
C GLY A 263 25.57 -1.88 -22.85
N ALA A 264 25.50 -0.69 -23.46
CA ALA A 264 24.25 -0.11 -23.94
C ALA A 264 23.75 -0.85 -25.18
N ARG A 265 22.43 -1.09 -25.25
CA ARG A 265 21.78 -1.85 -26.33
C ARG A 265 20.43 -1.33 -26.67
N GLU A 266 20.10 -1.45 -27.95
CA GLU A 266 18.75 -1.24 -28.41
C GLU A 266 17.97 -2.56 -28.37
N TRP A 267 16.74 -2.50 -27.85
CA TRP A 267 15.88 -3.66 -27.70
C TRP A 267 14.62 -3.52 -28.55
N LYS A 268 14.52 -4.34 -29.57
CA LYS A 268 13.33 -4.47 -30.41
C LYS A 268 12.35 -5.45 -29.72
N ARG A 269 11.06 -5.12 -29.71
CA ARG A 269 10.01 -5.95 -29.11
C ARG A 269 8.96 -6.29 -30.14
N SER A 270 8.61 -7.57 -30.22
CA SER A 270 7.52 -8.02 -31.07
C SER A 270 6.15 -7.62 -30.48
N ASN A 271 5.13 -7.60 -31.32
CA ASN A 271 3.74 -7.44 -30.87
C ASN A 271 3.33 -8.57 -29.91
N HIS A 272 3.85 -9.79 -30.13
CA HIS A 272 3.64 -10.91 -29.23
C HIS A 272 4.23 -10.63 -27.83
N TYR A 273 5.46 -10.12 -27.74
CA TYR A 273 6.06 -9.72 -26.46
C TYR A 273 5.21 -8.68 -25.73
N GLU A 274 4.72 -7.68 -26.43
CA GLU A 274 3.89 -6.61 -25.82
C GLU A 274 2.51 -7.17 -25.35
N LYS A 275 1.94 -8.16 -26.04
CA LYS A 275 0.73 -8.87 -25.60
C LYS A 275 0.98 -9.63 -24.29
N LEU A 276 2.04 -10.44 -24.23
CA LEU A 276 2.42 -11.20 -23.03
C LEU A 276 2.72 -10.24 -21.83
N LEU A 277 3.34 -9.12 -22.09
CA LEU A 277 3.64 -8.12 -21.06
C LEU A 277 2.37 -7.49 -20.48
N ARG A 278 1.34 -7.25 -21.31
CA ARG A 278 0.03 -6.78 -20.84
C ARG A 278 -0.67 -7.86 -20.00
N GLU A 279 -0.61 -9.11 -20.42
CA GLU A 279 -1.17 -10.22 -19.65
C GLU A 279 -0.47 -10.37 -18.28
N LEU A 280 0.86 -10.31 -18.25
CA LEU A 280 1.63 -10.34 -17.02
C LEU A 280 1.24 -9.20 -16.05
N ALA A 281 1.11 -8.00 -16.59
CA ALA A 281 0.70 -6.83 -15.79
C ALA A 281 -0.73 -6.99 -15.22
N ASP A 282 -1.65 -7.59 -16.00
CA ASP A 282 -3.03 -7.84 -15.56
C ASP A 282 -3.09 -8.91 -14.46
N LEU A 283 -2.26 -9.96 -14.51
CA LEU A 283 -2.18 -10.96 -13.43
C LEU A 283 -1.75 -10.30 -12.10
N TYR A 284 -0.71 -9.48 -12.12
CA TYR A 284 -0.29 -8.75 -10.91
C TYR A 284 -1.36 -7.75 -10.43
N ARG A 285 -2.07 -7.10 -11.35
CA ARG A 285 -3.17 -6.20 -11.00
C ARG A 285 -4.28 -6.96 -10.29
N ARG A 286 -4.73 -8.11 -10.84
CA ARG A 286 -5.79 -8.95 -10.23
C ARG A 286 -5.39 -9.40 -8.83
N ALA A 287 -4.19 -9.93 -8.65
CA ALA A 287 -3.68 -10.32 -7.33
C ALA A 287 -3.66 -9.13 -6.35
N ALA A 288 -3.27 -7.93 -6.80
CA ALA A 288 -3.30 -6.73 -5.97
C ALA A 288 -4.74 -6.29 -5.61
N GLU A 289 -5.71 -6.41 -6.54
CA GLU A 289 -7.11 -6.07 -6.27
C GLU A 289 -7.76 -7.09 -5.30
N THR A 290 -7.48 -8.38 -5.46
CA THR A 290 -7.94 -9.41 -4.50
C THR A 290 -7.39 -9.14 -3.11
N ARG A 291 -6.08 -8.92 -2.99
CA ARG A 291 -5.44 -8.55 -1.72
C ARG A 291 -6.07 -7.31 -1.08
N LYS A 292 -6.45 -6.32 -1.89
CA LYS A 292 -7.15 -5.14 -1.38
C LYS A 292 -8.52 -5.47 -0.81
N ARG A 293 -9.27 -6.37 -1.43
CA ARG A 293 -10.57 -6.83 -0.93
C ARG A 293 -10.41 -7.60 0.37
N ASP A 294 -9.48 -8.56 0.41
CA ASP A 294 -9.19 -9.36 1.59
C ASP A 294 -8.82 -8.48 2.80
N HIS A 295 -7.89 -7.54 2.61
CA HIS A 295 -7.54 -6.56 3.64
C HIS A 295 -8.76 -5.74 4.09
N GLY A 296 -9.61 -5.32 3.15
CA GLY A 296 -10.81 -4.55 3.47
C GLY A 296 -11.82 -5.35 4.29
N ALA A 297 -12.03 -6.62 3.94
CA ALA A 297 -12.90 -7.54 4.67
C ALA A 297 -12.38 -7.80 6.10
N LEU A 298 -11.09 -8.11 6.22
CA LEU A 298 -10.45 -8.35 7.53
C LEU A 298 -10.51 -7.10 8.43
N ILE A 299 -10.24 -5.92 7.90
CA ILE A 299 -10.34 -4.67 8.67
C ILE A 299 -11.79 -4.41 9.14
N ASN A 300 -12.78 -4.71 8.29
CA ASN A 300 -14.18 -4.59 8.70
C ASN A 300 -14.49 -5.53 9.88
N SER A 301 -14.09 -6.81 9.75
CA SER A 301 -14.30 -7.81 10.78
C SER A 301 -13.65 -7.41 12.12
N ILE A 302 -12.43 -6.82 12.09
CA ILE A 302 -11.76 -6.30 13.28
C ILE A 302 -12.59 -5.16 13.90
N PHE A 303 -13.04 -4.20 13.10
CA PHE A 303 -13.78 -3.04 13.61
C PHE A 303 -15.22 -3.36 14.00
N GLU A 304 -15.78 -4.47 13.52
CA GLU A 304 -17.04 -5.01 14.01
C GLU A 304 -16.93 -5.59 15.43
N GLN A 305 -15.73 -5.89 15.90
CA GLN A 305 -15.47 -6.52 17.20
C GLN A 305 -14.89 -5.56 18.23
N ALA A 306 -14.15 -4.53 17.84
CA ALA A 306 -13.42 -3.67 18.75
C ALA A 306 -13.43 -2.20 18.33
N GLY A 307 -13.50 -1.30 19.31
CA GLY A 307 -13.35 0.15 19.11
C GLY A 307 -11.92 0.62 19.11
N THR A 308 -11.02 -0.14 19.73
CA THR A 308 -9.58 0.13 19.81
C THR A 308 -8.78 -1.04 19.29
N VAL A 309 -7.76 -0.73 18.49
CA VAL A 309 -6.82 -1.73 17.95
C VAL A 309 -5.40 -1.38 18.37
N ASN A 310 -4.76 -2.27 19.10
CA ASN A 310 -3.37 -2.16 19.50
C ASN A 310 -2.50 -3.07 18.63
N LEU A 311 -1.40 -2.55 18.09
CA LEU A 311 -0.45 -3.32 17.26
C LEU A 311 0.98 -2.87 17.46
N GLU A 312 1.93 -3.80 17.35
CA GLU A 312 3.36 -3.48 17.44
C GLU A 312 3.87 -2.71 16.23
N THR A 313 4.83 -1.80 16.48
CA THR A 313 5.59 -1.12 15.41
C THR A 313 6.53 -2.10 14.71
N ILE A 314 6.35 -2.32 13.41
CA ILE A 314 7.05 -3.35 12.65
C ILE A 314 8.02 -2.76 11.63
N SER A 315 9.22 -3.39 11.52
CA SER A 315 10.16 -3.10 10.44
C SER A 315 9.78 -3.84 9.15
N TYR A 316 8.96 -3.22 8.32
CA TYR A 316 8.59 -3.80 7.01
C TYR A 316 9.77 -3.99 6.05
N ARG A 317 10.86 -3.25 6.25
CA ARG A 317 12.10 -3.44 5.48
C ARG A 317 12.74 -4.78 5.80
N SER A 318 12.74 -5.16 7.08
CA SER A 318 13.19 -6.48 7.54
C SER A 318 12.31 -7.60 6.97
N TYR A 319 10.99 -7.42 7.00
CA TYR A 319 10.05 -8.39 6.40
C TYR A 319 10.28 -8.58 4.90
N GLN A 320 10.54 -7.51 4.18
CA GLN A 320 10.80 -7.58 2.74
C GLN A 320 12.12 -8.31 2.44
N ARG A 321 13.14 -8.10 3.27
CA ARG A 321 14.45 -8.76 3.12
C ARG A 321 14.40 -10.25 3.46
N ASN A 322 13.77 -10.60 4.58
CA ASN A 322 13.81 -11.96 5.12
C ASN A 322 12.67 -12.85 4.59
N PHE A 323 11.51 -12.25 4.26
CA PHE A 323 10.28 -12.96 3.89
C PHE A 323 9.68 -12.41 2.58
N GLY A 324 10.51 -12.07 1.59
CA GLY A 324 10.11 -11.33 0.40
C GLY A 324 8.89 -11.90 -0.34
N ARG A 325 8.75 -13.22 -0.48
CA ARG A 325 7.58 -13.85 -1.12
C ARG A 325 6.29 -13.63 -0.33
N SER A 326 6.32 -13.87 0.98
CA SER A 326 5.17 -13.67 1.88
C SER A 326 4.82 -12.18 1.97
N ALA A 327 5.81 -11.31 2.16
CA ALA A 327 5.63 -9.87 2.18
C ALA A 327 5.02 -9.33 0.87
N GLN A 328 5.39 -9.89 -0.27
CA GLN A 328 4.80 -9.54 -1.57
C GLN A 328 3.36 -10.05 -1.70
N ARG A 329 3.07 -11.28 -1.26
CA ARG A 329 1.73 -11.88 -1.31
C ARG A 329 0.78 -11.15 -0.36
N GLN A 330 1.17 -10.98 0.91
CA GLN A 330 0.30 -10.53 1.98
C GLN A 330 0.29 -9.00 2.16
N ALA A 331 1.41 -8.32 1.85
CA ALA A 331 1.58 -6.87 1.92
C ALA A 331 1.18 -6.26 3.28
N SER A 332 1.76 -6.76 4.37
CA SER A 332 1.50 -6.34 5.76
C SER A 332 1.56 -4.82 5.94
N LYS A 333 2.53 -4.13 5.34
CA LYS A 333 2.61 -2.66 5.37
C LYS A 333 1.36 -1.99 4.79
N LEU A 334 0.85 -2.51 3.67
CA LEU A 334 -0.35 -1.97 3.04
C LEU A 334 -1.60 -2.23 3.90
N PHE A 335 -1.64 -3.37 4.57
CA PHE A 335 -2.71 -3.70 5.53
C PHE A 335 -2.77 -2.66 6.65
N VAL A 336 -1.66 -2.43 7.35
CA VAL A 336 -1.58 -1.44 8.46
C VAL A 336 -1.92 -0.02 7.99
N GLN A 337 -1.41 0.40 6.84
CA GLN A 337 -1.77 1.72 6.29
C GLN A 337 -3.26 1.87 6.01
N ARG A 338 -3.92 0.78 5.61
CA ARG A 338 -5.36 0.76 5.34
C ARG A 338 -6.17 0.69 6.62
N LEU A 339 -5.71 -0.10 7.59
CA LEU A 339 -6.30 -0.18 8.93
C LEU A 339 -6.36 1.22 9.54
N LYS A 340 -5.24 1.91 9.63
CA LYS A 340 -5.17 3.28 10.19
C LYS A 340 -6.09 4.25 9.46
N ARG A 341 -6.00 4.31 8.14
CA ARG A 341 -6.83 5.24 7.35
C ARG A 341 -8.32 4.95 7.48
N LYS A 342 -8.70 3.66 7.64
CA LYS A 342 -10.08 3.28 7.81
C LYS A 342 -10.58 3.56 9.22
N ALA A 343 -9.74 3.36 10.24
CA ALA A 343 -10.01 3.75 11.62
C ALA A 343 -10.27 5.26 11.72
N GLU A 344 -9.35 6.07 11.14
CA GLU A 344 -9.50 7.53 11.08
C GLU A 344 -10.85 7.96 10.47
N SER A 345 -11.26 7.33 9.35
CA SER A 345 -12.55 7.63 8.72
C SER A 345 -13.78 7.11 9.47
N ALA A 346 -13.61 6.22 10.41
CA ALA A 346 -14.68 5.60 11.22
C ALA A 346 -14.67 6.06 12.69
N ALA A 347 -13.84 7.04 13.04
CA ALA A 347 -13.62 7.53 14.40
C ALA A 347 -13.21 6.42 15.39
N LEU A 348 -12.43 5.43 14.93
CA LEU A 348 -11.88 4.34 15.74
C LEU A 348 -10.40 4.58 16.05
N THR A 349 -9.94 4.01 17.16
CA THR A 349 -8.57 4.20 17.63
C THR A 349 -7.65 3.08 17.17
N VAL A 350 -6.46 3.44 16.68
CA VAL A 350 -5.38 2.50 16.37
C VAL A 350 -4.09 2.98 17.03
N ASN A 351 -3.62 2.22 18.01
CA ASN A 351 -2.39 2.50 18.75
C ASN A 351 -1.22 1.67 18.21
N GLU A 352 -0.14 2.34 17.85
CA GLU A 352 1.14 1.67 17.55
C GLU A 352 1.98 1.58 18.82
N LEU A 353 2.25 0.38 19.25
CA LEU A 353 2.99 0.07 20.48
C LEU A 353 4.49 -0.01 20.18
N ASP A 354 5.32 0.50 21.09
CA ASP A 354 6.77 0.45 20.95
C ASP A 354 7.30 -0.97 21.23
N THR A 355 7.67 -1.66 20.18
CA THR A 355 8.24 -3.01 20.22
C THR A 355 9.51 -3.11 21.06
N ARG A 356 10.30 -2.03 21.13
CA ARG A 356 11.57 -2.02 21.88
C ARG A 356 11.35 -1.91 23.37
N LYS A 357 10.34 -1.14 23.78
CA LYS A 357 9.95 -1.00 25.19
C LYS A 357 9.24 -2.26 25.69
N LEU A 358 8.21 -2.69 24.96
CA LEU A 358 7.30 -3.75 25.41
C LEU A 358 7.86 -5.16 25.21
N ARG A 359 8.66 -5.40 24.16
CA ARG A 359 9.29 -6.70 23.88
C ARG A 359 8.35 -7.90 24.08
N MET A 360 7.12 -7.82 23.53
CA MET A 360 6.01 -8.75 23.80
C MET A 360 6.38 -10.22 23.58
N SER A 361 7.20 -10.53 22.58
CA SER A 361 7.67 -11.91 22.34
C SER A 361 8.61 -12.47 23.40
N GLN A 362 9.05 -11.64 24.35
CA GLN A 362 9.99 -12.01 25.42
C GLN A 362 9.35 -11.95 26.81
N TYR A 363 8.29 -11.16 26.99
CA TYR A 363 7.64 -10.93 28.27
C TYR A 363 6.80 -12.14 28.70
N ASP A 364 6.82 -12.42 29.99
CA ASP A 364 5.98 -13.42 30.65
C ASP A 364 5.22 -12.73 31.81
N HIS A 365 3.90 -12.67 31.72
CA HIS A 365 3.10 -11.97 32.71
C HIS A 365 2.99 -12.67 34.05
N LYS A 366 3.19 -14.00 34.09
CA LYS A 366 3.18 -14.79 35.33
C LYS A 366 4.38 -14.50 36.21
N THR A 367 5.57 -14.39 35.59
CA THR A 367 6.83 -14.09 36.30
C THR A 367 7.21 -12.62 36.24
N GLN A 368 6.53 -11.82 35.39
CA GLN A 368 6.84 -10.43 35.09
C GLN A 368 8.27 -10.21 34.59
N THR A 369 8.85 -11.21 33.95
CA THR A 369 10.24 -11.20 33.45
C THR A 369 10.31 -11.22 31.93
N TYR A 370 11.48 -10.81 31.41
CA TYR A 370 11.79 -10.82 29.99
C TYR A 370 12.83 -11.88 29.67
N THR A 371 12.45 -12.90 28.94
CA THR A 371 13.37 -13.96 28.50
C THR A 371 13.54 -13.91 26.98
N ARG A 372 14.80 -13.76 26.52
CA ARG A 372 15.12 -13.77 25.09
C ARG A 372 14.92 -15.17 24.52
N LYS A 373 14.11 -15.29 23.49
CA LYS A 373 13.78 -16.55 22.81
C LYS A 373 14.26 -16.50 21.35
N PRO A 374 14.76 -17.63 20.78
CA PRO A 374 15.09 -17.71 19.37
C PRO A 374 13.86 -17.44 18.50
N LEU A 375 14.07 -16.82 17.33
CA LEU A 375 12.96 -16.55 16.38
C LEU A 375 12.23 -17.83 15.92
N GLN A 376 12.93 -18.95 15.95
CA GLN A 376 12.39 -20.26 15.58
C GLN A 376 11.44 -20.83 16.64
N GLN A 377 11.60 -20.46 17.90
CA GLN A 377 10.75 -20.92 18.98
C GLN A 377 9.35 -20.31 18.85
N ARG A 378 8.35 -21.15 18.54
CA ARG A 378 6.97 -20.75 18.29
C ARG A 378 6.06 -20.89 19.50
N TRP A 379 6.51 -21.59 20.52
CA TRP A 379 5.78 -21.83 21.73
C TRP A 379 6.44 -21.13 22.92
N HIS A 380 5.62 -20.59 23.78
CA HIS A 380 6.01 -19.91 25.00
C HIS A 380 5.47 -20.70 26.21
N SER A 381 6.36 -21.06 27.15
CA SER A 381 5.96 -21.66 28.43
C SER A 381 5.66 -20.53 29.40
N LEU A 382 4.45 -20.52 29.95
CA LEU A 382 3.99 -19.50 30.89
C LEU A 382 4.44 -19.81 32.32
N GLY A 383 5.11 -18.86 32.97
CA GLY A 383 5.55 -18.98 34.36
C GLY A 383 6.43 -20.20 34.62
N GLY A 384 7.08 -20.76 33.61
CA GLY A 384 7.82 -21.99 33.72
C GLY A 384 6.93 -23.25 33.89
N SER A 385 5.61 -23.15 33.71
CA SER A 385 4.66 -24.26 33.81
C SER A 385 4.76 -25.19 32.59
N ASP A 386 4.00 -26.28 32.65
CA ASP A 386 3.80 -27.23 31.55
C ASP A 386 2.80 -26.71 30.48
N THR A 387 2.23 -25.52 30.69
CA THR A 387 1.34 -24.87 29.75
C THR A 387 2.14 -24.11 28.69
N LEU A 388 1.99 -24.52 27.44
CA LEU A 388 2.57 -23.88 26.29
C LEU A 388 1.54 -23.06 25.52
N VAL A 389 1.84 -21.82 25.19
CA VAL A 389 1.01 -20.96 24.34
C VAL A 389 1.73 -20.59 23.06
N SER A 390 0.98 -20.49 21.94
CA SER A 390 1.52 -19.97 20.69
C SER A 390 2.04 -18.54 20.89
N ARG A 391 3.32 -18.30 20.55
CA ARG A 391 4.01 -17.03 20.80
C ARG A 391 3.30 -15.84 20.14
N ASP A 392 2.85 -16.01 18.90
CA ASP A 392 2.22 -14.92 18.15
C ASP A 392 0.82 -14.58 18.76
N ILE A 393 0.05 -15.59 19.23
CA ILE A 393 -1.21 -15.38 19.97
C ILE A 393 -0.92 -14.70 21.32
N TYR A 394 0.11 -15.13 22.01
CA TYR A 394 0.47 -14.52 23.29
C TYR A 394 0.92 -13.06 23.12
N SER A 395 1.71 -12.75 22.10
CA SER A 395 2.06 -11.36 21.76
C SER A 395 0.81 -10.51 21.47
N ALA A 396 -0.18 -11.05 20.75
CA ALA A 396 -1.44 -10.36 20.49
C ALA A 396 -2.26 -10.13 21.78
N LEU A 397 -2.26 -11.11 22.70
CA LEU A 397 -2.91 -10.98 24.02
C LEU A 397 -2.23 -9.88 24.86
N LEU A 398 -0.91 -9.86 24.91
CA LEU A 398 -0.18 -8.79 25.59
C LEU A 398 -0.49 -7.42 24.97
N ALA A 399 -0.53 -7.34 23.65
CA ALA A 399 -0.88 -6.09 22.94
C ALA A 399 -2.30 -5.60 23.29
N CYS A 400 -3.26 -6.53 23.45
CA CYS A 400 -4.62 -6.21 23.85
C CYS A 400 -4.68 -5.48 25.21
N CYS A 401 -3.81 -5.87 26.15
CA CYS A 401 -3.84 -5.46 27.55
C CYS A 401 -2.84 -4.35 27.90
N VAL A 402 -2.19 -3.72 26.91
CA VAL A 402 -1.28 -2.59 27.16
C VAL A 402 -2.07 -1.38 27.63
N LYS A 403 -1.65 -0.78 28.76
CA LYS A 403 -2.17 0.47 29.30
C LYS A 403 -1.02 1.47 29.45
N ASN A 404 -1.22 2.70 29.04
CA ASN A 404 -0.24 3.79 29.16
C ASN A 404 1.16 3.45 28.59
N GLY A 405 1.22 2.56 27.59
CA GLY A 405 2.47 2.11 26.99
C GLY A 405 3.29 1.13 27.85
N GLU A 406 2.65 0.42 28.76
CA GLU A 406 3.26 -0.60 29.65
C GLU A 406 2.38 -1.85 29.72
N HIS A 407 2.98 -2.97 30.11
CA HIS A 407 2.26 -4.20 30.41
C HIS A 407 1.46 -4.02 31.70
N ASP A 408 0.18 -4.40 31.68
CA ASP A 408 -0.68 -4.47 32.85
C ASP A 408 -0.94 -5.94 33.22
N PRO A 409 -0.15 -6.54 34.15
CA PRO A 409 -0.24 -7.96 34.48
C PRO A 409 -1.62 -8.41 34.92
N VAL A 410 -2.37 -7.55 35.64
CA VAL A 410 -3.73 -7.85 36.12
C VAL A 410 -4.71 -7.95 34.94
N SER A 411 -4.65 -6.99 34.00
CA SER A 411 -5.47 -7.05 32.81
C SER A 411 -5.10 -8.21 31.89
N ILE A 412 -3.81 -8.54 31.81
CA ILE A 412 -3.32 -9.69 31.02
C ILE A 412 -3.88 -10.98 31.59
N GLU A 413 -3.77 -11.18 32.92
CA GLU A 413 -4.29 -12.37 33.59
C GLU A 413 -5.79 -12.53 33.41
N ARG A 414 -6.55 -11.45 33.57
CA ARG A 414 -8.01 -11.46 33.34
C ARG A 414 -8.35 -11.82 31.89
N CYS A 415 -7.65 -11.23 30.93
CA CYS A 415 -7.84 -11.55 29.52
C CYS A 415 -7.43 -12.99 29.20
N TRP A 416 -6.36 -13.49 29.80
CA TRP A 416 -5.92 -14.87 29.68
C TRP A 416 -6.99 -15.86 30.12
N GLN A 417 -7.53 -15.68 31.33
CA GLN A 417 -8.60 -16.53 31.87
C GLN A 417 -9.86 -16.54 30.98
N ALA A 418 -10.21 -15.38 30.39
CA ALA A 418 -11.35 -15.29 29.51
C ALA A 418 -11.19 -16.06 28.20
N VAL A 419 -9.96 -16.16 27.66
CA VAL A 419 -9.70 -16.77 26.33
C VAL A 419 -9.02 -18.14 26.41
N GLU A 420 -8.50 -18.58 27.56
CA GLU A 420 -7.70 -19.80 27.68
C GLU A 420 -8.43 -21.03 27.16
N HIS A 421 -9.70 -21.22 27.55
CA HIS A 421 -10.50 -22.35 27.09
C HIS A 421 -10.66 -22.36 25.56
N GLN A 422 -10.91 -21.20 24.94
CA GLN A 422 -11.01 -21.06 23.50
C GLN A 422 -9.67 -21.35 22.82
N LEU A 423 -8.56 -20.89 23.41
CA LEU A 423 -7.21 -21.13 22.92
C LEU A 423 -6.82 -22.62 23.01
N LYS A 424 -7.19 -23.30 24.09
CA LYS A 424 -7.00 -24.76 24.24
C LYS A 424 -7.82 -25.52 23.20
N SER A 425 -9.09 -25.24 23.07
CA SER A 425 -9.96 -25.90 22.06
C SER A 425 -9.52 -25.65 20.62
N ALA A 426 -8.88 -24.51 20.36
CA ALA A 426 -8.31 -24.14 19.06
C ALA A 426 -6.89 -24.69 18.83
N GLY A 427 -6.26 -25.34 19.84
CA GLY A 427 -4.90 -25.88 19.77
C GLY A 427 -3.79 -24.84 19.85
N PHE A 428 -4.10 -23.61 20.32
CA PHE A 428 -3.12 -22.54 20.53
C PHE A 428 -2.49 -22.58 21.92
N VAL A 429 -3.08 -23.33 22.83
CA VAL A 429 -2.56 -23.65 24.14
C VAL A 429 -2.50 -25.18 24.28
N ARG A 430 -1.43 -25.69 24.86
CA ARG A 430 -1.19 -27.11 25.06
C ARG A 430 -0.60 -27.32 26.43
N ASP A 431 -1.15 -28.27 27.17
CA ASP A 431 -0.57 -28.78 28.41
C ASP A 431 0.28 -29.99 28.05
N ILE A 432 1.60 -29.88 28.21
CA ILE A 432 2.56 -30.92 27.86
C ILE A 432 3.53 -31.06 29.03
N LYS A 433 3.68 -32.26 29.57
CA LYS A 433 4.74 -32.51 30.57
C LYS A 433 6.12 -32.19 30.01
N LEU A 434 6.70 -31.10 30.47
CA LEU A 434 8.02 -30.66 30.06
C LEU A 434 9.10 -31.39 30.86
N PRO A 435 10.20 -31.82 30.23
CA PRO A 435 11.37 -32.34 30.95
C PRO A 435 11.90 -31.29 31.92
N LYS A 436 12.45 -31.74 33.03
CA LYS A 436 13.11 -30.86 34.03
C LYS A 436 14.57 -30.60 33.65
N GLY A 437 15.12 -29.48 34.12
CA GLY A 437 16.53 -29.13 33.92
C GLY A 437 16.90 -28.71 32.49
N PRO A 438 18.15 -28.89 32.04
CA PRO A 438 18.67 -28.42 30.76
C PRO A 438 17.98 -29.04 29.54
N ASP A 439 17.35 -30.18 29.69
CA ASP A 439 16.62 -30.83 28.62
C ASP A 439 15.32 -30.07 28.24
N ARG A 440 14.82 -29.21 29.11
CA ARG A 440 13.64 -28.37 28.88
C ARG A 440 13.85 -27.41 27.70
N GLU A 441 14.94 -26.67 27.66
CA GLU A 441 15.27 -25.75 26.59
C GLU A 441 15.48 -26.50 25.27
N ARG A 442 16.14 -27.66 25.35
CA ARG A 442 16.37 -28.54 24.20
C ARG A 442 15.05 -29.10 23.65
N PHE A 443 14.12 -29.48 24.52
CA PHE A 443 12.79 -29.92 24.13
C PHE A 443 11.97 -28.77 23.53
N LEU A 444 11.91 -27.62 24.17
CA LEU A 444 11.23 -26.42 23.66
C LEU A 444 11.82 -25.98 22.31
N SER A 445 13.13 -26.10 22.12
CA SER A 445 13.76 -25.82 20.83
C SER A 445 13.43 -26.85 19.74
N ARG A 446 13.13 -28.11 20.11
CA ARG A 446 12.69 -29.16 19.18
C ARG A 446 11.22 -29.05 18.81
N LEU A 447 10.35 -28.58 19.69
CA LEU A 447 8.96 -28.24 19.39
C LEU A 447 8.81 -27.17 18.28
N VAL A 448 9.88 -26.49 17.98
CA VAL A 448 10.02 -25.56 16.85
C VAL A 448 9.76 -26.23 15.48
N ARG A 449 10.06 -27.52 15.35
CA ARG A 449 9.96 -28.24 14.08
C ARG A 449 8.58 -28.84 13.84
N ASP A 450 7.73 -28.85 14.86
CA ASP A 450 6.34 -29.28 14.68
C ASP A 450 5.56 -28.14 13.99
N PRO A 451 5.04 -28.35 12.77
CA PRO A 451 4.20 -27.33 12.16
C PRO A 451 3.04 -27.07 13.11
N SER A 452 2.78 -25.79 13.42
CA SER A 452 1.53 -25.38 14.05
C SER A 452 0.41 -26.20 13.46
N PRO A 453 -0.52 -26.81 14.24
CA PRO A 453 -1.49 -27.78 13.76
C PRO A 453 -2.05 -27.29 12.43
N GLY A 454 -1.92 -28.10 11.40
CA GLY A 454 -2.10 -27.73 10.00
C GLY A 454 -3.44 -27.06 9.80
N PHE A 455 -3.41 -25.74 9.78
CA PHE A 455 -4.54 -24.95 9.34
C PHE A 455 -4.61 -25.12 7.82
N THR A 456 -5.41 -26.09 7.37
CA THR A 456 -5.97 -26.02 6.04
C THR A 456 -6.73 -24.70 5.95
N SER A 457 -6.60 -23.99 4.86
CA SER A 457 -7.21 -22.67 4.65
C SER A 457 -8.72 -22.62 4.97
N GLU A 458 -9.40 -23.76 4.90
CA GLU A 458 -10.81 -23.95 5.20
C GLU A 458 -11.16 -23.90 6.70
N ALA A 459 -10.35 -24.47 7.58
CA ALA A 459 -10.65 -24.50 9.03
C ALA A 459 -10.55 -23.12 9.69
N VAL A 460 -9.65 -22.25 9.24
CA VAL A 460 -9.51 -20.86 9.70
C VAL A 460 -10.63 -20.00 9.12
N GLN A 461 -11.05 -20.23 7.90
CA GLN A 461 -12.19 -19.54 7.28
C GLN A 461 -13.49 -19.81 8.03
N THR A 462 -13.72 -21.04 8.49
CA THR A 462 -14.95 -21.42 9.16
C THR A 462 -15.10 -20.81 10.56
N LYS A 463 -14.01 -20.56 11.29
CA LYS A 463 -14.06 -20.03 12.67
C LYS A 463 -14.13 -18.51 12.76
N ILE A 464 -13.56 -17.77 11.79
CA ILE A 464 -13.63 -16.30 11.75
C ILE A 464 -14.92 -15.78 11.13
N PHE A 465 -15.56 -16.57 10.25
CA PHE A 465 -16.75 -16.18 9.50
C PHE A 465 -18.07 -16.82 9.98
N ARG A 466 -18.10 -17.52 11.10
CA ARG A 466 -19.33 -18.13 11.64
C ARG A 466 -20.28 -17.15 12.34
N VAL A 467 -20.11 -15.87 12.18
CA VAL A 467 -21.14 -14.89 12.51
C VAL A 467 -21.73 -14.37 11.20
N ARG A 468 -22.84 -15.02 10.78
CA ARG A 468 -23.73 -14.78 9.63
C ARG A 468 -23.31 -15.40 8.30
N SER A 469 -23.76 -16.64 8.09
CA SER A 469 -23.81 -17.36 6.80
C SER A 469 -24.85 -16.80 5.80
N ASP A 470 -25.57 -15.72 6.11
CA ASP A 470 -26.70 -15.24 5.31
C ASP A 470 -26.44 -13.97 4.50
N VAL A 471 -25.25 -13.40 4.57
CA VAL A 471 -24.89 -12.30 3.68
C VAL A 471 -24.07 -12.83 2.51
N ARG A 472 -24.74 -13.09 1.38
CA ARG A 472 -24.08 -13.26 0.08
C ARG A 472 -23.06 -12.13 -0.08
N PRO A 473 -21.78 -12.39 -0.48
CA PRO A 473 -20.82 -11.34 -0.70
C PRO A 473 -21.37 -10.41 -1.77
N SER A 474 -21.80 -9.22 -1.36
CA SER A 474 -22.22 -8.21 -2.30
C SER A 474 -21.03 -7.90 -3.22
N ARG A 475 -21.21 -8.02 -4.52
CA ARG A 475 -20.22 -7.79 -5.58
C ARG A 475 -19.74 -6.32 -5.68
N SER A 476 -19.71 -5.57 -4.60
CA SER A 476 -19.43 -4.13 -4.62
C SER A 476 -18.40 -3.67 -3.60
N PHE A 477 -17.14 -4.09 -3.78
CA PHE A 477 -16.01 -3.35 -3.23
C PHE A 477 -15.12 -2.85 -4.36
N GLN A 478 -15.57 -1.81 -5.05
CA GLN A 478 -14.69 -0.98 -5.85
C GLN A 478 -14.30 0.25 -5.05
N THR A 479 -13.00 0.38 -4.87
CA THR A 479 -12.31 1.52 -4.25
C THR A 479 -12.79 2.84 -4.81
N CYS A 480 -12.99 3.75 -3.88
CA CYS A 480 -13.12 5.20 -3.97
C CYS A 480 -13.05 5.83 -5.37
N PHE A 481 -14.11 6.52 -5.73
CA PHE A 481 -14.17 7.58 -6.76
C PHE A 481 -13.62 7.22 -8.13
N VAL A 482 -14.27 6.29 -8.79
CA VAL A 482 -13.95 5.97 -10.18
C VAL A 482 -15.24 5.89 -10.97
N GLY A 483 -15.56 6.95 -11.70
CA GLY A 483 -16.51 6.92 -12.78
C GLY A 483 -15.83 6.38 -14.04
N LYS A 484 -16.49 5.50 -14.78
CA LYS A 484 -16.03 4.99 -16.06
C LYS A 484 -16.40 6.04 -17.12
N ALA A 485 -15.46 6.53 -17.91
CA ALA A 485 -15.79 7.29 -19.10
C ALA A 485 -16.42 6.34 -20.14
N ALA A 486 -17.49 6.79 -20.80
CA ALA A 486 -18.12 6.05 -21.89
C ALA A 486 -17.11 5.79 -23.02
N ASP A 487 -17.18 4.64 -23.65
CA ASP A 487 -16.40 4.33 -24.85
C ASP A 487 -16.77 5.37 -25.93
N ILE A 488 -15.81 6.16 -26.35
CA ILE A 488 -15.94 7.01 -27.53
C ILE A 488 -15.52 6.12 -28.70
N SER A 489 -16.45 5.35 -29.23
CA SER A 489 -16.41 4.84 -30.58
C SER A 489 -17.57 5.49 -31.31
N GLU A 490 -17.23 6.11 -32.43
CA GLU A 490 -18.09 6.70 -33.45
C GLU A 490 -18.49 8.17 -33.28
N SER A 491 -17.89 8.96 -34.13
CA SER A 491 -18.38 10.23 -34.59
C SER A 491 -19.50 9.96 -35.62
N PRO A 492 -20.60 10.64 -35.59
CA PRO A 492 -21.31 11.00 -36.81
C PRO A 492 -20.75 12.31 -37.36
N GLU A 493 -20.79 12.43 -38.61
CA GLU A 493 -20.41 13.48 -39.55
C GLU A 493 -20.57 14.94 -39.06
#